data_bbbad30b11a71145479ef4f8cc31d842
#
_entry.id   bbbad30b11a71145479ef4f8cc31d842
#
_cell.length_a   1.000
_cell.length_b   1.000
_cell.length_c   1.000
_cell.angle_alpha   90.00
_cell.angle_beta   90.00
_cell.angle_gamma   90.00
#
_symmetry.space_group_name_H-M   'P 1'
#
loop_
_entity.id
_entity.type
_entity.pdbx_description
1 polymer ?
#
loop_
_entity_poly.entity_id
_entity_poly.type
_entity_poly.pdbx_seq_one_letter_code
_entity_poly.pdbx_strand_id
1 'polypeptide(L)' 'MPEIIVNINDQDYAIVCDPGEENHLKHLSSKIDYKVRELTKRFGKIGETRLMVMASLLIADEIHELNK' A
#
# COMPACT_ATOMS: atom_id res chain seq x y z
N MET A 1 5.59 21.16 -0.19
CA MET A 1 5.10 19.95 0.50
C MET A 1 6.22 18.92 0.54
N PRO A 2 6.43 18.29 1.68
CA PRO A 2 7.45 17.24 1.76
C PRO A 2 7.19 16.09 0.79
N GLU A 3 8.27 15.47 0.35
CA GLU A 3 8.21 14.28 -0.49
C GLU A 3 8.91 13.15 0.23
N ILE A 4 8.33 11.96 0.21
CA ILE A 4 8.91 10.75 0.79
C ILE A 4 8.97 9.66 -0.25
N ILE A 5 9.88 8.70 -0.04
CA ILE A 5 9.95 7.50 -0.86
C ILE A 5 9.37 6.36 -0.04
N VAL A 6 8.39 5.67 -0.61
CA VAL A 6 7.83 4.44 -0.03
C VAL A 6 8.19 3.27 -0.93
N ASN A 7 8.47 2.12 -0.32
CA ASN A 7 8.78 0.90 -1.05
C ASN A 7 7.62 -0.07 -0.91
N ILE A 8 7.05 -0.48 -2.03
CA ILE A 8 5.95 -1.44 -2.06
C ILE A 8 6.30 -2.51 -3.07
N ASN A 9 6.40 -3.73 -2.61
CA ASN A 9 6.74 -4.90 -3.43
C ASN A 9 8.04 -4.70 -4.22
N ASP A 10 9.06 -4.16 -3.54
CA ASP A 10 10.39 -3.86 -4.08
C ASP A 10 10.42 -2.77 -5.16
N GLN A 11 9.36 -1.97 -5.26
CA GLN A 11 9.30 -0.81 -6.14
C GLN A 11 9.24 0.46 -5.28
N ASP A 12 10.03 1.45 -5.66
CA ASP A 12 10.06 2.73 -4.95
C ASP A 12 9.10 3.72 -5.60
N TYR A 13 8.34 4.40 -4.75
CA TYR A 13 7.40 5.43 -5.19
C TYR A 13 7.65 6.71 -4.43
N ALA A 14 7.81 7.81 -5.15
CA ALA A 14 7.90 9.15 -4.56
C ALA A 14 6.48 9.69 -4.40
N ILE A 15 6.11 10.02 -3.17
CA ILE A 15 4.81 10.62 -2.89
C ILE A 15 4.98 11.89 -2.08
N VAL A 16 4.05 12.82 -2.24
CA VAL A 16 4.02 14.05 -1.44
C VAL A 16 3.06 13.87 -0.28
N CYS A 17 3.33 14.57 0.80
CA CYS A 17 2.48 14.52 1.99
C CYS A 17 2.45 15.86 2.68
N ASP A 18 1.56 16.02 3.65
CA ASP A 18 1.52 17.21 4.48
C ASP A 18 2.70 17.19 5.47
N PRO A 19 3.20 18.38 5.84
CA PRO A 19 4.27 18.45 6.84
C PRO A 19 3.86 17.74 8.14
N GLY A 20 4.76 16.92 8.67
CA GLY A 20 4.52 16.16 9.90
C GLY A 20 3.91 14.79 9.68
N GLU A 21 3.47 14.47 8.47
CA GLU A 21 2.84 13.18 8.15
C GLU A 21 3.81 12.14 7.61
N GLU A 22 5.08 12.48 7.46
CA GLU A 22 6.06 11.64 6.77
C GLU A 22 6.18 10.25 7.39
N ASN A 23 6.39 10.18 8.71
CA ASN A 23 6.56 8.89 9.39
C ASN A 23 5.27 8.09 9.41
N HIS A 24 4.13 8.78 9.53
CA HIS A 24 2.83 8.13 9.50
C HIS A 24 2.59 7.45 8.15
N LEU A 25 2.86 8.15 7.06
CA LEU A 25 2.67 7.58 5.72
C LEU A 25 3.64 6.42 5.45
N LYS A 26 4.87 6.51 5.94
CA LYS A 26 5.80 5.39 5.85
C LYS A 26 5.29 4.17 6.59
N HIS A 27 4.71 4.37 7.76
CA HIS A 27 4.11 3.27 8.53
C HIS A 27 2.93 2.65 7.77
N LEU A 28 2.05 3.49 7.22
CA LEU A 28 0.91 3.00 6.43
C LEU A 28 1.36 2.25 5.18
N SER A 29 2.41 2.75 4.51
CA SER A 29 2.92 2.09 3.31
C SER A 29 3.47 0.69 3.62
N SER A 30 4.02 0.47 4.81
CA SER A 30 4.50 -0.87 5.19
C SER A 30 3.34 -1.86 5.29
N LYS A 31 2.17 -1.42 5.69
CA LYS A 31 0.97 -2.27 5.74
C LYS A 31 0.49 -2.63 4.35
N ILE A 32 0.55 -1.67 3.41
CA ILE A 32 0.19 -1.92 2.02
C ILE A 32 1.19 -2.89 1.40
N ASP A 33 2.48 -2.68 1.66
CA ASP A 33 3.54 -3.59 1.18
C ASP A 33 3.28 -5.02 1.62
N TYR A 34 2.92 -5.22 2.88
CA TYR A 34 2.61 -6.55 3.40
C TYR A 34 1.47 -7.20 2.62
N LYS A 35 0.38 -6.47 2.39
CA LYS A 35 -0.77 -6.99 1.64
C LYS A 35 -0.43 -7.32 0.19
N VAL A 36 0.33 -6.46 -0.47
CA VAL A 36 0.74 -6.69 -1.85
C VAL A 36 1.64 -7.93 -1.94
N ARG A 37 2.55 -8.11 -0.99
CA ARG A 37 3.42 -9.29 -0.97
C ARG A 37 2.62 -10.58 -0.73
N GLU A 38 1.61 -10.54 0.14
CA GLU A 38 0.73 -11.70 0.35
C GLU A 38 -0.02 -12.07 -0.94
N LEU A 39 -0.51 -11.06 -1.67
CA LEU A 39 -1.19 -11.29 -2.94
C LEU A 39 -0.24 -11.86 -3.99
N THR A 40 1.00 -11.38 -4.02
CA THR A 40 2.01 -11.89 -4.94
C THR A 40 2.30 -13.37 -4.69
N LYS A 41 2.33 -13.78 -3.42
CA LYS A 41 2.51 -15.19 -3.05
C LYS A 41 1.36 -16.05 -3.55
N ARG A 42 0.12 -15.55 -3.47
CA ARG A 42 -1.07 -16.32 -3.87
C ARG A 42 -1.26 -16.39 -5.37
N PHE A 43 -1.05 -15.28 -6.06
CA PHE A 43 -1.44 -15.14 -7.46
C PHE A 43 -0.26 -14.99 -8.43
N GLY A 44 0.96 -14.87 -7.91
CA GLY A 44 2.15 -14.69 -8.73
C GLY A 44 2.26 -13.29 -9.30
N LYS A 45 3.04 -13.14 -10.36
CA LYS A 45 3.28 -11.85 -11.00
C LYS A 45 2.19 -11.57 -12.03
N ILE A 46 1.13 -10.93 -11.59
CA ILE A 46 -0.02 -10.60 -12.44
C ILE A 46 -0.02 -9.14 -12.89
N GLY A 47 1.07 -8.42 -12.62
CA GLY A 47 1.19 -7.01 -12.95
C GLY A 47 0.98 -6.13 -11.73
N GLU A 48 1.80 -5.09 -11.62
CA GLU A 48 1.86 -4.26 -10.42
C GLU A 48 0.58 -3.47 -10.19
N THR A 49 0.05 -2.87 -11.26
CA THR A 49 -1.21 -2.12 -11.16
C THR A 49 -2.34 -3.01 -10.69
N ARG A 50 -2.44 -4.23 -11.25
CA ARG A 50 -3.49 -5.18 -10.86
C ARG A 50 -3.35 -5.59 -9.40
N LEU A 51 -2.13 -5.85 -8.93
CA LEU A 51 -1.87 -6.16 -7.53
C LEU A 51 -2.29 -5.01 -6.63
N MET A 52 -2.01 -3.77 -7.02
CA MET A 52 -2.40 -2.59 -6.25
C MET A 52 -3.92 -2.46 -6.17
N VAL A 53 -4.63 -2.71 -7.27
CA VAL A 53 -6.09 -2.68 -7.28
C VAL A 53 -6.64 -3.73 -6.32
N MET A 54 -6.11 -4.95 -6.37
CA MET A 54 -6.55 -6.03 -5.48
C MET A 54 -6.27 -5.71 -4.02
N ALA A 55 -5.10 -5.18 -3.72
CA ALA A 55 -4.76 -4.75 -2.35
C ALA A 55 -5.70 -3.66 -1.86
N SER A 56 -6.02 -2.70 -2.73
CA SER A 56 -6.95 -1.62 -2.39
C SER A 56 -8.35 -2.16 -2.08
N LEU A 57 -8.82 -3.13 -2.83
CA LEU A 57 -10.13 -3.75 -2.58
C LEU A 57 -10.15 -4.50 -1.26
N LEU A 58 -9.07 -5.21 -0.93
CA LEU A 58 -8.98 -5.90 0.36
C LEU A 58 -8.99 -4.92 1.53
N ILE A 59 -8.28 -3.82 1.42
CA ILE A 59 -8.25 -2.78 2.44
C ILE A 59 -9.63 -2.15 2.61
N ALA A 60 -10.28 -1.83 1.50
CA ALA A 60 -11.64 -1.27 1.53
C ALA A 60 -12.63 -2.24 2.19
N ASP A 61 -12.50 -3.53 1.92
CA ASP A 61 -13.34 -4.54 2.54
C ASP A 61 -13.10 -4.63 4.05
N GLU A 62 -11.85 -4.55 4.50
CA GLU A 62 -11.54 -4.51 5.92
C GLU A 62 -12.15 -3.30 6.61
N ILE A 63 -12.09 -2.13 5.98
CA ILE A 63 -12.70 -0.92 6.50
C ILE A 63 -14.22 -1.12 6.61
N HIS A 64 -14.84 -1.69 5.59
CA HIS A 64 -16.27 -1.97 5.59
C HIS A 64 -16.66 -2.89 6.74
N GLU A 65 -15.90 -3.97 6.97
CA GLU A 65 -16.17 -4.92 8.05
C GLU A 65 -16.04 -4.27 9.43
N LEU A 66 -15.05 -3.37 9.59
CA LEU A 66 -14.88 -2.66 10.87
C LEU A 66 -16.02 -1.69 11.17
N ASN A 67 -16.69 -1.19 10.14
CA ASN A 67 -17.78 -0.21 10.28
C ASN A 67 -19.18 -0.84 10.16
N LYS A 68 -19.27 -2.13 10.25
CA LYS A 68 -20.51 -2.87 10.17
C LYS A 68 -21.37 -2.70 11.44
#